data_fbf420c7a00fd708e4e80bb4f2541c7b
#
_entry.id   fbf420c7a00fd708e4e80bb4f2541c7b
#
_cell.length_a   1.000
_cell.length_b   1.000
_cell.length_c   1.000
_cell.angle_alpha   90.00
_cell.angle_beta   90.00
_cell.angle_gamma   90.00
#
_symmetry.space_group_name_H-M   'P 1'
#
loop_
_entity.id
_entity.type
_entity.pdbx_description
1 polymer ?
#
loop_
_entity_poly.entity_id
_entity_poly.type
_entity_poly.pdbx_seq_one_letter_code
_entity_poly.pdbx_strand_id
1 'polypeptide(L)'
;MLSKQAFNGLLKTLEEPPPSLKFILATTEVRKIPVTILSRCQRFDLRRVSLEKLFMHLKNIATKEKGKISDEALKIIAKASEGSVRDAISLLDRALITQTINKTEIKEQDIREMLGIADRSKTLKLFNKMLDGNEKDSVLILKEMISDGIDAKNFLNDIMEIIYLFSRRINLGPIKSDISISESELNLIEQYSENI
;
A
#
# COMPACT_ATOMS: atom_id res chain seq x y z
N MET A 1 -16.58 -10.79 -14.93
CA MET A 1 -15.71 -11.84 -15.49
C MET A 1 -16.58 -12.74 -16.37
N LEU A 2 -16.08 -13.17 -17.54
CA LEU A 2 -16.82 -14.07 -18.42
C LEU A 2 -16.93 -15.47 -17.80
N SER A 3 -18.11 -16.11 -17.95
CA SER A 3 -18.29 -17.51 -17.55
C SER A 3 -17.56 -18.46 -18.52
N LYS A 4 -17.32 -19.70 -18.09
CA LYS A 4 -16.74 -20.73 -18.97
C LYS A 4 -17.59 -20.95 -20.23
N GLN A 5 -18.91 -20.90 -20.10
CA GLN A 5 -19.85 -21.03 -21.22
C GLN A 5 -19.71 -19.87 -22.21
N ALA A 6 -19.57 -18.62 -21.71
CA ALA A 6 -19.35 -17.46 -22.57
C ALA A 6 -18.00 -17.54 -23.31
N PHE A 7 -16.94 -18.04 -22.67
CA PHE A 7 -15.66 -18.32 -23.37
C PHE A 7 -15.83 -19.36 -24.47
N ASN A 8 -16.58 -20.44 -24.23
CA ASN A 8 -16.83 -21.45 -25.25
C ASN A 8 -17.60 -20.88 -26.46
N GLY A 9 -18.55 -19.97 -26.22
CA GLY A 9 -19.26 -19.28 -27.30
C GLY A 9 -18.36 -18.38 -28.16
N LEU A 10 -17.25 -17.90 -27.61
CA LEU A 10 -16.29 -17.07 -28.35
C LEU A 10 -15.24 -17.86 -29.12
N LEU A 11 -15.07 -19.16 -28.84
CA LEU A 11 -13.99 -19.97 -29.45
C LEU A 11 -13.99 -19.94 -30.97
N LYS A 12 -15.16 -20.12 -31.60
CA LYS A 12 -15.27 -20.13 -33.05
C LYS A 12 -14.82 -18.80 -33.68
N THR A 13 -15.21 -17.67 -33.06
CA THR A 13 -14.83 -16.34 -33.57
C THR A 13 -13.35 -16.03 -33.29
N LEU A 14 -12.77 -16.62 -32.24
CA LEU A 14 -11.34 -16.51 -31.94
C LEU A 14 -10.46 -17.39 -32.84
N GLU A 15 -11.01 -18.49 -33.36
CA GLU A 15 -10.33 -19.37 -34.32
C GLU A 15 -10.32 -18.77 -35.70
N GLU A 16 -11.44 -18.18 -36.13
CA GLU A 16 -11.62 -17.57 -37.46
C GLU A 16 -12.15 -16.12 -37.28
N PRO A 17 -11.31 -15.19 -36.79
CA PRO A 17 -11.76 -13.82 -36.56
C PRO A 17 -12.00 -13.08 -37.87
N PRO A 18 -13.09 -12.31 -38.00
CA PRO A 18 -13.26 -11.38 -39.11
C PRO A 18 -12.11 -10.37 -39.19
N PRO A 19 -11.70 -9.92 -40.39
CA PRO A 19 -10.53 -9.06 -40.57
C PRO A 19 -10.54 -7.77 -39.78
N SER A 20 -11.72 -7.25 -39.42
CA SER A 20 -11.91 -6.03 -38.68
C SER A 20 -12.03 -6.22 -37.16
N LEU A 21 -12.01 -7.49 -36.67
CA LEU A 21 -12.23 -7.78 -35.24
C LEU A 21 -10.90 -8.01 -34.52
N LYS A 22 -10.74 -7.32 -33.38
CA LYS A 22 -9.65 -7.54 -32.42
C LYS A 22 -10.24 -7.79 -31.05
N PHE A 23 -9.78 -8.87 -30.39
CA PHE A 23 -10.14 -9.17 -29.00
C PHE A 23 -9.10 -8.59 -28.05
N ILE A 24 -9.56 -7.83 -27.06
CA ILE A 24 -8.75 -7.37 -25.93
C ILE A 24 -9.36 -7.93 -24.66
N LEU A 25 -8.64 -8.87 -24.02
CA LEU A 25 -9.05 -9.50 -22.77
C LEU A 25 -8.21 -8.94 -21.63
N ALA A 26 -8.84 -8.37 -20.59
CA ALA A 26 -8.16 -7.86 -19.43
C ALA A 26 -8.62 -8.63 -18.18
N THR A 27 -7.66 -9.14 -17.41
CA THR A 27 -7.93 -9.89 -16.18
C THR A 27 -6.77 -9.79 -15.19
N THR A 28 -7.06 -9.86 -13.92
CA THR A 28 -6.07 -10.07 -12.85
C THR A 28 -5.87 -11.57 -12.56
N GLU A 29 -6.72 -12.45 -13.11
CA GLU A 29 -6.74 -13.89 -12.84
C GLU A 29 -6.56 -14.71 -14.13
N VAL A 30 -5.33 -14.75 -14.60
CA VAL A 30 -4.98 -15.48 -15.86
C VAL A 30 -5.41 -16.96 -15.81
N ARG A 31 -5.31 -17.59 -14.62
CA ARG A 31 -5.67 -19.01 -14.43
C ARG A 31 -7.15 -19.32 -14.70
N LYS A 32 -8.01 -18.32 -14.70
CA LYS A 32 -9.45 -18.48 -15.00
C LYS A 32 -9.77 -18.41 -16.49
N ILE A 33 -8.80 -18.01 -17.33
CA ILE A 33 -8.94 -18.01 -18.78
C ILE A 33 -8.60 -19.42 -19.31
N PRO A 34 -9.47 -20.04 -20.14
CA PRO A 34 -9.17 -21.33 -20.75
C PRO A 34 -7.89 -21.29 -21.57
N VAL A 35 -7.12 -22.39 -21.51
CA VAL A 35 -5.85 -22.51 -22.27
C VAL A 35 -6.08 -22.35 -23.77
N THR A 36 -7.22 -22.81 -24.29
CA THR A 36 -7.64 -22.66 -25.69
C THR A 36 -7.73 -21.19 -26.15
N ILE A 37 -8.09 -20.29 -25.24
CA ILE A 37 -8.12 -18.83 -25.49
C ILE A 37 -6.70 -18.28 -25.40
N LEU A 38 -5.96 -18.63 -24.33
CA LEU A 38 -4.61 -18.13 -24.09
C LEU A 38 -3.65 -18.46 -25.23
N SER A 39 -3.78 -19.65 -25.83
CA SER A 39 -2.92 -20.09 -26.95
C SER A 39 -3.12 -19.27 -28.25
N ARG A 40 -4.23 -18.53 -28.34
CA ARG A 40 -4.56 -17.68 -29.50
C ARG A 40 -4.41 -16.18 -29.23
N CYS A 41 -3.98 -15.82 -28.01
CA CYS A 41 -3.79 -14.44 -27.59
C CYS A 41 -2.33 -14.14 -27.30
N GLN A 42 -1.89 -12.96 -27.70
CA GLN A 42 -0.63 -12.43 -27.19
C GLN A 42 -0.84 -11.91 -25.76
N ARG A 43 0.00 -12.36 -24.83
CA ARG A 43 -0.08 -11.97 -23.42
C ARG A 43 0.84 -10.78 -23.15
N PHE A 44 0.30 -9.80 -22.43
CA PHE A 44 1.02 -8.65 -21.91
C PHE A 44 0.82 -8.57 -20.40
N ASP A 45 1.88 -8.79 -19.64
CA ASP A 45 1.82 -8.72 -18.18
C ASP A 45 2.04 -7.27 -17.74
N LEU A 46 0.99 -6.67 -17.16
CA LEU A 46 1.05 -5.34 -16.57
C LEU A 46 1.44 -5.46 -15.10
N ARG A 47 2.52 -4.79 -14.71
CA ARG A 47 3.00 -4.78 -13.32
C ARG A 47 2.30 -3.67 -12.52
N ARG A 48 2.26 -3.83 -11.21
CA ARG A 48 1.89 -2.75 -10.29
C ARG A 48 2.85 -1.59 -10.45
N VAL A 49 2.34 -0.36 -10.24
CA VAL A 49 3.17 0.85 -10.31
C VAL A 49 4.07 0.90 -9.07
N SER A 50 5.36 1.23 -9.24
CA SER A 50 6.27 1.37 -8.11
C SER A 50 5.86 2.56 -7.24
N LEU A 51 6.21 2.49 -5.95
CA LEU A 51 5.93 3.53 -4.96
C LEU A 51 6.40 4.92 -5.43
N GLU A 52 7.63 4.99 -5.95
CA GLU A 52 8.23 6.24 -6.47
C GLU A 52 7.42 6.86 -7.60
N LYS A 53 7.06 6.03 -8.60
CA LYS A 53 6.26 6.50 -9.75
C LYS A 53 4.87 6.94 -9.31
N LEU A 54 4.27 6.20 -8.37
CA LEU A 54 2.95 6.53 -7.85
C LEU A 54 2.99 7.83 -7.05
N PHE A 55 4.00 8.01 -6.17
CA PHE A 55 4.23 9.26 -5.45
C PHE A 55 4.37 10.46 -6.39
N MET A 56 5.23 10.36 -7.42
CA MET A 56 5.42 11.43 -8.41
C MET A 56 4.13 11.74 -9.16
N HIS A 57 3.34 10.73 -9.48
CA HIS A 57 2.05 10.90 -10.14
C HIS A 57 1.05 11.65 -9.24
N LEU A 58 0.93 11.24 -7.96
CA LEU A 58 0.08 11.90 -6.97
C LEU A 58 0.49 13.35 -6.74
N LYS A 59 1.80 13.63 -6.63
CA LYS A 59 2.34 14.99 -6.48
C LYS A 59 1.95 15.88 -7.65
N ASN A 60 2.04 15.35 -8.87
CA ASN A 60 1.64 16.07 -10.08
C ASN A 60 0.13 16.39 -10.10
N ILE A 61 -0.72 15.43 -9.69
CA ILE A 61 -2.16 15.64 -9.58
C ILE A 61 -2.47 16.69 -8.50
N ALA A 62 -1.91 16.54 -7.30
CA ALA A 62 -2.11 17.48 -6.19
C ALA A 62 -1.74 18.92 -6.58
N THR A 63 -0.64 19.09 -7.32
CA THR A 63 -0.22 20.40 -7.84
C THR A 63 -1.23 20.97 -8.84
N LYS A 64 -1.76 20.14 -9.75
CA LYS A 64 -2.79 20.57 -10.73
C LYS A 64 -4.09 20.98 -10.06
N GLU A 65 -4.49 20.25 -9.05
CA GLU A 65 -5.70 20.52 -8.23
C GLU A 65 -5.48 21.65 -7.20
N LYS A 66 -4.26 22.25 -7.17
CA LYS A 66 -3.87 23.29 -6.19
C LYS A 66 -4.03 22.82 -4.74
N GLY A 67 -3.90 21.54 -4.51
CA GLY A 67 -3.93 20.91 -3.19
C GLY A 67 -2.66 21.25 -2.39
N LYS A 68 -2.84 21.57 -1.11
CA LYS A 68 -1.73 21.75 -0.15
C LYS A 68 -1.59 20.49 0.69
N ILE A 69 -0.70 19.62 0.28
CA ILE A 69 -0.46 18.33 0.92
C ILE A 69 1.06 18.10 1.04
N SER A 70 1.51 17.62 2.19
CA SER A 70 2.92 17.36 2.42
C SER A 70 3.43 16.15 1.62
N ASP A 71 4.72 16.11 1.33
CA ASP A 71 5.33 14.98 0.62
C ASP A 71 5.24 13.68 1.44
N GLU A 72 5.30 13.77 2.76
CA GLU A 72 5.12 12.64 3.69
C GLU A 72 3.70 12.07 3.59
N ALA A 73 2.69 12.92 3.57
CA ALA A 73 1.29 12.51 3.38
C ALA A 73 1.08 11.80 2.04
N LEU A 74 1.67 12.32 0.96
CA LEU A 74 1.62 11.69 -0.36
C LEU A 74 2.31 10.31 -0.40
N LYS A 75 3.42 10.15 0.32
CA LYS A 75 4.11 8.85 0.45
C LYS A 75 3.24 7.82 1.13
N ILE A 76 2.51 8.20 2.19
CA ILE A 76 1.58 7.28 2.89
C ILE A 76 0.45 6.86 1.95
N ILE A 77 -0.17 7.79 1.22
CA ILE A 77 -1.21 7.47 0.23
C ILE A 77 -0.65 6.50 -0.83
N ALA A 78 0.53 6.78 -1.38
CA ALA A 78 1.16 5.93 -2.38
C ALA A 78 1.45 4.52 -1.83
N LYS A 79 1.92 4.41 -0.57
CA LYS A 79 2.18 3.13 0.11
C LYS A 79 0.87 2.36 0.34
N ALA A 80 -0.15 2.99 0.91
CA ALA A 80 -1.44 2.38 1.19
C ALA A 80 -2.17 1.88 -0.07
N SER A 81 -1.86 2.44 -1.23
CA SER A 81 -2.46 2.07 -2.52
C SER A 81 -1.83 0.83 -3.17
N GLU A 82 -0.75 0.28 -2.62
CA GLU A 82 -0.08 -0.95 -3.06
C GLU A 82 0.15 -1.04 -4.59
N GLY A 83 0.47 0.09 -5.23
CA GLY A 83 0.71 0.18 -6.67
C GLY A 83 -0.55 0.26 -7.55
N SER A 84 -1.73 0.44 -6.94
CA SER A 84 -2.99 0.72 -7.63
C SER A 84 -3.17 2.22 -7.84
N VAL A 85 -3.13 2.66 -9.10
CA VAL A 85 -3.35 4.08 -9.45
C VAL A 85 -4.76 4.54 -9.10
N ARG A 86 -5.76 3.67 -9.30
CA ARG A 86 -7.16 3.98 -8.97
C ARG A 86 -7.32 4.29 -7.48
N ASP A 87 -6.80 3.41 -6.62
CA ASP A 87 -6.95 3.54 -5.17
C ASP A 87 -6.16 4.77 -4.69
N ALA A 88 -4.97 5.00 -5.24
CA ALA A 88 -4.16 6.16 -4.94
C ALA A 88 -4.87 7.50 -5.25
N ILE A 89 -5.49 7.59 -6.42
CA ILE A 89 -6.24 8.80 -6.80
C ILE A 89 -7.48 8.96 -5.92
N SER A 90 -8.20 7.88 -5.61
CA SER A 90 -9.38 7.93 -4.74
C SER A 90 -9.03 8.38 -3.32
N LEU A 91 -7.90 7.92 -2.78
CA LEU A 91 -7.41 8.35 -1.46
C LEU A 91 -6.94 9.82 -1.49
N LEU A 92 -6.25 10.24 -2.54
CA LEU A 92 -5.86 11.64 -2.72
C LEU A 92 -7.08 12.55 -2.81
N ASP A 93 -8.07 12.20 -3.61
CA ASP A 93 -9.32 12.96 -3.76
C ASP A 93 -10.02 13.14 -2.40
N ARG A 94 -10.18 12.04 -1.65
CA ARG A 94 -10.72 12.08 -0.29
C ARG A 94 -9.95 13.01 0.63
N ALA A 95 -8.62 13.00 0.57
CA ALA A 95 -7.76 13.89 1.35
C ALA A 95 -7.97 15.36 0.96
N LEU A 96 -8.01 15.67 -0.34
CA LEU A 96 -8.20 17.03 -0.84
C LEU A 96 -9.58 17.61 -0.49
N ILE A 97 -10.64 16.78 -0.45
CA ILE A 97 -11.96 17.20 0.05
C ILE A 97 -11.86 17.67 1.50
N THR A 98 -11.14 16.94 2.35
CA THR A 98 -10.93 17.32 3.76
C THR A 98 -10.22 18.68 3.87
N GLN A 99 -9.24 18.94 3.00
CA GLN A 99 -8.58 20.25 2.92
C GLN A 99 -9.54 21.37 2.58
N THR A 100 -10.47 21.14 1.65
CA THR A 100 -11.46 22.15 1.24
C THR A 100 -12.33 22.59 2.42
N ILE A 101 -12.61 21.67 3.34
CA ILE A 101 -13.38 21.94 4.56
C ILE A 101 -12.54 22.68 5.60
N ASN A 102 -11.33 22.21 5.88
CA ASN A 102 -10.50 22.68 6.99
C ASN A 102 -9.58 23.86 6.62
N LYS A 103 -9.38 24.13 5.33
CA LYS A 103 -8.49 25.17 4.76
C LYS A 103 -7.03 25.11 5.24
N THR A 104 -6.59 23.98 5.78
CA THR A 104 -5.23 23.75 6.28
C THR A 104 -4.45 22.86 5.34
N GLU A 105 -3.13 22.89 5.41
CA GLU A 105 -2.28 21.93 4.71
C GLU A 105 -2.49 20.51 5.29
N ILE A 106 -2.65 19.54 4.42
CA ILE A 106 -2.80 18.13 4.79
C ILE A 106 -1.42 17.59 5.20
N LYS A 107 -1.32 17.18 6.45
CA LYS A 107 -0.11 16.60 7.02
C LYS A 107 -0.19 15.06 7.04
N GLU A 108 0.93 14.45 7.33
CA GLU A 108 1.06 13.00 7.53
C GLU A 108 0.01 12.46 8.51
N GLN A 109 -0.19 13.15 9.64
CA GLN A 109 -1.11 12.74 10.69
C GLN A 109 -2.56 12.65 10.20
N ASP A 110 -3.00 13.62 9.39
CA ASP A 110 -4.36 13.65 8.85
C ASP A 110 -4.64 12.42 7.96
N ILE A 111 -3.63 12.00 7.19
CA ILE A 111 -3.75 10.81 6.32
C ILE A 111 -3.72 9.53 7.16
N ARG A 112 -2.90 9.44 8.20
CA ARG A 112 -2.88 8.30 9.12
C ARG A 112 -4.24 8.11 9.77
N GLU A 113 -4.83 9.17 10.29
CA GLU A 113 -6.18 9.15 10.88
C GLU A 113 -7.24 8.76 9.84
N MET A 114 -7.19 9.35 8.65
CA MET A 114 -8.13 9.04 7.56
C MET A 114 -8.10 7.56 7.15
N LEU A 115 -6.93 6.93 7.22
CA LEU A 115 -6.70 5.53 6.81
C LEU A 115 -6.79 4.54 7.98
N GLY A 116 -6.93 5.03 9.23
CA GLY A 116 -6.88 4.19 10.42
C GLY A 116 -5.53 3.48 10.59
N ILE A 117 -4.44 4.12 10.13
CA ILE A 117 -3.09 3.61 10.25
C ILE A 117 -2.52 4.02 11.60
N ALA A 118 -2.00 3.06 12.35
CA ALA A 118 -1.34 3.30 13.63
C ALA A 118 -0.19 4.31 13.50
N ASP A 119 0.04 5.10 14.56
CA ASP A 119 1.30 5.80 14.72
C ASP A 119 2.42 4.76 14.87
N ARG A 120 3.25 4.67 13.84
CA ARG A 120 4.30 3.66 13.75
C ARG A 120 5.31 3.76 14.89
N SER A 121 5.48 4.95 15.46
CA SER A 121 6.28 5.15 16.67
C SER A 121 5.68 4.42 17.88
N LYS A 122 4.34 4.42 18.01
CA LYS A 122 3.64 3.66 19.08
C LYS A 122 3.80 2.16 18.85
N THR A 123 3.68 1.69 17.60
CA THR A 123 3.85 0.28 17.24
C THR A 123 5.28 -0.19 17.49
N LEU A 124 6.30 0.62 17.17
CA LEU A 124 7.70 0.34 17.46
C LEU A 124 7.97 0.29 18.97
N LYS A 125 7.41 1.21 19.76
CA LYS A 125 7.51 1.18 21.22
C LYS A 125 6.87 -0.05 21.82
N LEU A 126 5.69 -0.43 21.33
CA LEU A 126 5.03 -1.67 21.73
C LEU A 126 5.91 -2.88 21.43
N PHE A 127 6.45 -2.97 20.22
CA PHE A 127 7.31 -4.06 19.81
C PHE A 127 8.57 -4.17 20.69
N ASN A 128 9.23 -3.04 20.99
CA ASN A 128 10.37 -3.01 21.90
C ASN A 128 10.00 -3.51 23.31
N LYS A 129 8.84 -3.09 23.85
CA LYS A 129 8.37 -3.56 25.16
C LYS A 129 8.06 -5.06 25.16
N MET A 130 7.59 -5.61 24.04
CA MET A 130 7.41 -7.05 23.89
C MET A 130 8.74 -7.80 23.89
N LEU A 131 9.77 -7.26 23.21
CA LEU A 131 11.12 -7.84 23.21
C LEU A 131 11.78 -7.76 24.60
N ASP A 132 11.57 -6.69 25.33
CA ASP A 132 12.03 -6.52 26.73
C ASP A 132 11.33 -7.48 27.72
N GLY A 133 10.28 -8.22 27.28
CA GLY A 133 9.46 -9.08 28.16
C GLY A 133 8.56 -8.30 29.11
N ASN A 134 8.34 -7.02 28.88
CA ASN A 134 7.50 -6.17 29.72
C ASN A 134 6.02 -6.27 29.32
N GLU A 135 5.37 -7.33 29.79
CA GLU A 135 3.98 -7.65 29.45
C GLU A 135 2.99 -6.54 29.84
N LYS A 136 3.16 -5.95 31.04
CA LYS A 136 2.25 -4.94 31.57
C LYS A 136 2.20 -3.70 30.68
N ASP A 137 3.36 -3.14 30.33
CA ASP A 137 3.43 -1.95 29.49
C ASP A 137 2.98 -2.26 28.05
N SER A 138 3.29 -3.46 27.56
CA SER A 138 2.83 -3.91 26.23
C SER A 138 1.30 -3.94 26.14
N VAL A 139 0.62 -4.49 27.14
CA VAL A 139 -0.84 -4.53 27.19
C VAL A 139 -1.44 -3.14 27.33
N LEU A 140 -0.81 -2.25 28.11
CA LEU A 140 -1.30 -0.87 28.25
C LEU A 140 -1.19 -0.09 26.94
N ILE A 141 -0.06 -0.15 26.26
CA ILE A 141 0.14 0.50 24.94
C ILE A 141 -0.86 -0.06 23.93
N LEU A 142 -1.04 -1.38 23.88
CA LEU A 142 -2.00 -2.00 22.96
C LEU A 142 -3.45 -1.53 23.23
N LYS A 143 -3.85 -1.44 24.50
CA LYS A 143 -5.17 -0.93 24.88
C LYS A 143 -5.37 0.52 24.43
N GLU A 144 -4.35 1.39 24.62
CA GLU A 144 -4.40 2.78 24.17
C GLU A 144 -4.58 2.82 22.65
N MET A 145 -3.80 2.04 21.90
CA MET A 145 -3.89 1.97 20.44
C MET A 145 -5.29 1.51 19.97
N ILE A 146 -5.88 0.53 20.63
CA ILE A 146 -7.25 0.08 20.32
C ILE A 146 -8.28 1.18 20.62
N SER A 147 -8.13 1.92 21.72
CA SER A 147 -9.03 3.03 22.05
C SER A 147 -8.90 4.20 21.08
N ASP A 148 -7.74 4.39 20.48
CA ASP A 148 -7.48 5.37 19.41
C ASP A 148 -8.11 4.93 18.05
N GLY A 149 -8.76 3.77 18.00
CA GLY A 149 -9.51 3.31 16.80
C GLY A 149 -8.69 2.61 15.75
N ILE A 150 -7.56 2.02 16.12
CA ILE A 150 -6.71 1.27 15.18
C ILE A 150 -7.44 0.05 14.63
N ASP A 151 -7.39 -0.13 13.31
CA ASP A 151 -7.86 -1.35 12.65
C ASP A 151 -6.90 -2.52 12.93
N ALA A 152 -7.45 -3.64 13.43
CA ALA A 152 -6.67 -4.81 13.82
C ALA A 152 -5.86 -5.42 12.66
N LYS A 153 -6.39 -5.38 11.44
CA LYS A 153 -5.69 -5.91 10.26
C LYS A 153 -4.51 -5.03 9.90
N ASN A 154 -4.68 -3.71 9.91
CA ASN A 154 -3.61 -2.76 9.65
C ASN A 154 -2.52 -2.89 10.71
N PHE A 155 -2.90 -3.00 12.00
CA PHE A 155 -1.97 -3.22 13.09
C PHE A 155 -1.13 -4.51 12.90
N LEU A 156 -1.75 -5.62 12.53
CA LEU A 156 -1.02 -6.87 12.26
C LEU A 156 -0.04 -6.73 11.08
N ASN A 157 -0.44 -6.04 10.02
CA ASN A 157 0.46 -5.76 8.90
C ASN A 157 1.65 -4.89 9.32
N ASP A 158 1.42 -3.86 10.13
CA ASP A 158 2.47 -2.98 10.66
C ASP A 158 3.47 -3.76 11.54
N ILE A 159 2.97 -4.62 12.43
CA ILE A 159 3.83 -5.50 13.26
C ILE A 159 4.66 -6.45 12.39
N MET A 160 4.06 -7.07 11.38
CA MET A 160 4.77 -7.96 10.46
C MET A 160 5.87 -7.21 9.69
N GLU A 161 5.60 -5.99 9.26
CA GLU A 161 6.59 -5.15 8.58
C GLU A 161 7.74 -4.76 9.52
N ILE A 162 7.43 -4.41 10.78
CA ILE A 162 8.44 -4.11 11.80
C ILE A 162 9.33 -5.34 12.06
N ILE A 163 8.74 -6.50 12.28
CA ILE A 163 9.49 -7.76 12.46
C ILE A 163 10.42 -8.02 11.26
N TYR A 164 9.93 -7.82 10.04
CA TYR A 164 10.74 -7.97 8.84
C TYR A 164 11.92 -6.99 8.82
N LEU A 165 11.70 -5.71 9.17
CA LEU A 165 12.74 -4.69 9.19
C LEU A 165 13.82 -4.99 10.24
N PHE A 166 13.43 -5.41 11.45
CA PHE A 166 14.35 -5.84 12.49
C PHE A 166 15.15 -7.08 12.04
N SER A 167 14.48 -8.11 11.53
CA SER A 167 15.14 -9.31 11.00
C SER A 167 16.14 -8.96 9.89
N ARG A 168 15.75 -8.06 8.98
CA ARG A 168 16.62 -7.58 7.91
C ARG A 168 17.81 -6.83 8.46
N ARG A 169 17.61 -5.93 9.45
CA ARG A 169 18.69 -5.16 10.07
C ARG A 169 19.70 -6.05 10.75
N ILE A 170 19.25 -7.03 11.52
CA ILE A 170 20.09 -7.98 12.26
C ILE A 170 20.89 -8.88 11.30
N ASN A 171 20.24 -9.43 10.27
CA ASN A 171 20.86 -10.45 9.42
C ASN A 171 21.61 -9.88 8.19
N LEU A 172 21.20 -8.72 7.66
CA LEU A 172 21.74 -8.14 6.42
C LEU A 172 22.48 -6.80 6.63
N GLY A 173 22.50 -6.29 7.87
CA GLY A 173 23.18 -5.04 8.22
C GLY A 173 22.31 -3.79 7.98
N PRO A 174 22.94 -2.59 7.97
CA PRO A 174 22.23 -1.31 7.94
C PRO A 174 21.21 -1.21 6.81
N ILE A 175 20.01 -0.72 7.13
CA ILE A 175 18.97 -0.47 6.13
C ILE A 175 19.35 0.81 5.39
N LYS A 176 19.69 0.68 4.10
CA LYS A 176 19.86 1.87 3.24
C LYS A 176 18.51 2.57 3.13
N SER A 177 18.52 3.92 3.07
CA SER A 177 17.33 4.76 3.02
C SER A 177 16.26 4.20 2.06
N ASP A 178 15.18 3.73 2.61
CA ASP A 178 14.01 3.26 1.88
C ASP A 178 12.96 4.40 1.93
N ILE A 179 12.42 4.78 0.78
CA ILE A 179 11.43 5.87 0.67
C ILE A 179 10.20 5.60 1.54
N SER A 180 9.96 4.34 1.89
CA SER A 180 8.82 3.91 2.70
C SER A 180 9.01 4.10 4.22
N ILE A 181 10.20 4.45 4.67
CA ILE A 181 10.57 4.53 6.09
C ILE A 181 11.05 5.95 6.39
N SER A 182 10.53 6.57 7.44
CA SER A 182 11.01 7.89 7.87
C SER A 182 12.38 7.79 8.59
N GLU A 183 13.15 8.88 8.58
CA GLU A 183 14.44 8.93 9.30
C GLU A 183 14.27 8.65 10.80
N SER A 184 13.19 9.14 11.40
CA SER A 184 12.88 8.89 12.82
C SER A 184 12.60 7.41 13.10
N GLU A 185 11.92 6.72 12.20
CA GLU A 185 11.68 5.27 12.30
C GLU A 185 12.97 4.47 12.14
N LEU A 186 13.83 4.85 11.18
CA LEU A 186 15.13 4.21 11.00
C LEU A 186 15.99 4.31 12.25
N ASN A 187 16.07 5.50 12.86
CA ASN A 187 16.83 5.72 14.09
C ASN A 187 16.31 4.85 15.25
N LEU A 188 14.98 4.71 15.39
CA LEU A 188 14.39 3.85 16.42
C LEU A 188 14.68 2.36 16.16
N ILE A 189 14.60 1.91 14.90
CA ILE A 189 14.93 0.54 14.52
C ILE A 189 16.42 0.25 14.79
N GLU A 190 17.31 1.17 14.48
CA GLU A 190 18.73 1.03 14.79
C GLU A 190 18.99 0.96 16.29
N GLN A 191 18.47 1.90 17.06
CA GLN A 191 18.59 1.93 18.51
C GLN A 191 18.07 0.65 19.19
N TYR A 192 16.92 0.15 18.77
CA TYR A 192 16.33 -1.04 19.37
C TYR A 192 16.99 -2.33 18.90
N SER A 193 17.54 -2.37 17.68
CA SER A 193 18.24 -3.55 17.16
C SER A 193 19.61 -3.78 17.78
N GLU A 194 20.22 -2.77 18.41
CA GLU A 194 21.50 -2.89 19.13
C GLU A 194 21.33 -3.57 20.52
N ASN A 195 20.09 -3.62 21.03
CA ASN A 195 19.78 -4.20 22.34
C ASN A 195 19.30 -5.66 22.28
N ILE A 196 19.23 -6.25 21.09
CA ILE A 196 18.83 -7.64 20.84
C ILE A 196 20.06 -8.48 20.50
#